data_399f701131ffccb1c0eb8db0d692a619
#
_entry.id   399f701131ffccb1c0eb8db0d692a619
#
_cell.length_a   1.000
_cell.length_b   1.000
_cell.length_c   1.000
_cell.angle_alpha   90.00
_cell.angle_beta   90.00
_cell.angle_gamma   90.00
#
_symmetry.space_group_name_H-M   'P 1'
#
loop_
_entity.id
_entity.type
_entity.pdbx_description
1 polymer ?
#
loop_
_entity_poly.entity_id
_entity_poly.type
_entity_poly.pdbx_seq_one_letter_code
_entity_poly.pdbx_strand_id
1 'polypeptide(L)'
;MPPTDAARVTTRTAESAEAPPGPRERLLGAGDPPPFETFHPAGRRRALIVCDHASRAIPAALDRLGLPDEATWRHIAWDIGAAELARALSARIDAPAVLAGYSRLVVDCNRRLEDPNCFVAFGDGQRVPGNENLSDPEKRLRAAACHEPYHKAIAARLQEFRRQGAVPAVISVHSFTPVLGTEVRPWNVGVLWDHDPRIAVPLLARLRAEPGLVVGDNQPYSGRHPADYTVDHHAESAGLPHVCLEVRQDELLTPSGIARWAELIGRALTDILADDSLYTVWQARESRAGGGSR
;
A
#
# COMPACT_ATOMS: atom_id res chain seq x y z
N MET A 1 25.19 64.99 49.14
CA MET A 1 25.77 63.89 48.37
C MET A 1 24.94 62.65 48.64
N PRO A 2 24.12 62.13 47.70
CA PRO A 2 23.42 60.84 47.83
C PRO A 2 24.32 59.72 47.29
N PRO A 3 24.14 58.43 47.74
CA PRO A 3 24.96 57.34 47.33
C PRO A 3 24.42 56.68 46.01
N THR A 4 25.39 56.26 45.25
CA THR A 4 25.28 55.57 43.96
C THR A 4 24.59 54.20 44.09
N ASP A 5 23.59 53.98 43.25
CA ASP A 5 22.83 52.73 43.06
C ASP A 5 23.67 51.78 42.25
N ALA A 6 23.93 50.56 42.80
CA ALA A 6 24.70 49.55 42.17
C ALA A 6 23.72 48.60 41.43
N ALA A 7 23.73 48.70 40.11
CA ALA A 7 22.94 47.77 39.21
C ALA A 7 23.36 46.32 39.43
N ARG A 8 22.40 45.48 39.89
CA ARG A 8 22.51 44.01 39.89
C ARG A 8 22.38 43.52 38.46
N VAL A 9 23.46 43.00 37.92
CA VAL A 9 23.47 42.19 36.69
C VAL A 9 22.98 40.76 37.05
N THR A 10 21.77 40.44 36.66
CA THR A 10 21.27 39.05 36.70
C THR A 10 21.80 38.31 35.50
N THR A 11 22.76 37.40 35.71
CA THR A 11 23.20 36.43 34.74
C THR A 11 22.07 35.44 34.49
N ARG A 12 21.47 35.46 33.28
CA ARG A 12 20.62 34.41 32.78
C ARG A 12 21.49 33.16 32.59
N THR A 13 21.22 32.13 33.37
CA THR A 13 21.71 30.77 33.10
C THR A 13 21.19 30.31 31.76
N ALA A 14 22.09 29.99 30.84
CA ALA A 14 21.75 29.34 29.57
C ALA A 14 21.08 27.98 29.87
N GLU A 15 19.85 27.81 29.41
CA GLU A 15 19.20 26.49 29.34
C GLU A 15 20.10 25.56 28.50
N SER A 16 20.54 24.50 29.13
CA SER A 16 21.28 23.44 28.46
C SER A 16 20.38 22.82 27.40
N ALA A 17 20.69 23.04 26.13
CA ALA A 17 20.07 22.29 25.02
C ALA A 17 20.32 20.80 25.26
N GLU A 18 19.25 20.07 25.46
CA GLU A 18 19.29 18.62 25.60
C GLU A 18 19.91 18.04 24.34
N ALA A 19 20.95 17.22 24.48
CA ALA A 19 21.60 16.57 23.36
C ALA A 19 20.55 15.73 22.57
N PRO A 20 20.61 15.69 21.23
CA PRO A 20 19.67 14.88 20.45
C PRO A 20 19.72 13.43 20.93
N PRO A 21 18.55 12.76 21.08
CA PRO A 21 18.50 11.37 21.52
C PRO A 21 19.35 10.50 20.60
N GLY A 22 20.17 9.63 21.19
CA GLY A 22 21.00 8.68 20.46
C GLY A 22 20.18 7.77 19.55
N PRO A 23 20.81 7.03 18.64
CA PRO A 23 20.12 6.17 17.68
C PRO A 23 19.20 5.18 18.41
N ARG A 24 17.90 5.22 18.08
CA ARG A 24 16.90 4.30 18.64
C ARG A 24 17.20 2.88 18.14
N GLU A 25 17.30 1.93 19.02
CA GLU A 25 17.49 0.52 18.65
C GLU A 25 16.20 -0.12 18.09
N ARG A 26 15.03 0.38 18.50
CA ARG A 26 13.71 -0.13 18.07
C ARG A 26 12.76 1.03 17.80
N LEU A 27 12.01 0.91 16.69
CA LEU A 27 10.99 1.92 16.32
C LEU A 27 9.66 1.67 17.03
N LEU A 28 9.21 0.42 17.09
CA LEU A 28 7.89 0.06 17.60
C LEU A 28 7.97 -0.25 19.09
N GLY A 29 7.08 0.38 19.88
CA GLY A 29 6.89 0.17 21.31
C GLY A 29 5.70 -0.75 21.61
N ALA A 30 5.48 -1.06 22.90
CA ALA A 30 4.40 -1.96 23.34
C ALA A 30 2.98 -1.45 23.04
N GLY A 31 2.80 -0.13 22.83
CA GLY A 31 1.52 0.49 22.50
C GLY A 31 1.27 0.65 20.99
N ASP A 32 2.26 0.36 20.18
CA ASP A 32 2.14 0.46 18.72
C ASP A 32 1.45 -0.78 18.15
N PRO A 33 0.63 -0.64 17.06
CA PRO A 33 0.03 -1.78 16.40
C PRO A 33 1.11 -2.67 15.75
N PRO A 34 0.79 -3.94 15.43
CA PRO A 34 1.71 -4.82 14.73
C PRO A 34 2.04 -4.28 13.32
N PRO A 35 3.22 -4.62 12.74
CA PRO A 35 3.65 -4.11 11.45
C PRO A 35 2.78 -4.55 10.27
N PHE A 36 2.02 -5.61 10.45
CA PHE A 36 1.02 -6.09 9.49
C PHE A 36 -0.09 -6.85 10.21
N GLU A 37 -1.22 -6.98 9.54
CA GLU A 37 -2.34 -7.84 9.91
C GLU A 37 -2.43 -9.02 8.95
N THR A 38 -2.68 -10.22 9.48
CA THR A 38 -3.14 -11.35 8.67
C THR A 38 -4.63 -11.55 8.93
N PHE A 39 -5.45 -11.36 7.90
CA PHE A 39 -6.88 -11.55 7.97
C PHE A 39 -7.28 -12.85 7.26
N HIS A 40 -8.28 -13.57 7.82
CA HIS A 40 -8.81 -14.83 7.28
C HIS A 40 -7.73 -15.86 6.90
N PRO A 41 -6.77 -16.17 7.80
CA PRO A 41 -5.59 -17.02 7.47
C PRO A 41 -5.95 -18.44 7.04
N ALA A 42 -7.16 -18.92 7.39
CA ALA A 42 -7.68 -20.23 7.02
C ALA A 42 -8.44 -20.25 5.69
N GLY A 43 -8.46 -19.12 4.95
CA GLY A 43 -9.10 -19.05 3.63
C GLY A 43 -8.56 -20.10 2.67
N ARG A 44 -9.45 -20.76 1.95
CA ARG A 44 -9.16 -21.97 1.15
C ARG A 44 -8.91 -21.68 -0.33
N ARG A 45 -9.25 -20.46 -0.79
CA ARG A 45 -9.01 -20.06 -2.18
C ARG A 45 -7.50 -20.00 -2.46
N ARG A 46 -7.08 -20.49 -3.60
CA ARG A 46 -5.69 -20.36 -4.09
C ARG A 46 -5.40 -18.92 -4.52
N ALA A 47 -5.60 -17.98 -3.60
CA ALA A 47 -5.37 -16.56 -3.82
C ALA A 47 -4.90 -15.90 -2.52
N LEU A 48 -4.13 -14.85 -2.65
CA LEU A 48 -3.71 -13.97 -1.56
C LEU A 48 -4.14 -12.54 -1.88
N ILE A 49 -4.86 -11.91 -0.95
CA ILE A 49 -5.14 -10.47 -1.02
C ILE A 49 -4.05 -9.73 -0.26
N VAL A 50 -3.57 -8.63 -0.83
CA VAL A 50 -2.60 -7.74 -0.21
C VAL A 50 -3.14 -6.30 -0.20
N CYS A 51 -2.80 -5.51 0.82
CA CYS A 51 -3.17 -4.11 0.90
C CYS A 51 -2.03 -3.31 1.54
N ASP A 52 -1.26 -2.61 0.71
CA ASP A 52 -0.03 -1.93 1.08
C ASP A 52 -0.25 -0.68 1.92
N HIS A 53 -1.37 0.01 1.69
CA HIS A 53 -1.70 1.28 2.32
C HIS A 53 -2.93 1.18 3.22
N ALA A 54 -3.03 0.06 3.94
CA ALA A 54 -4.20 -0.30 4.75
C ALA A 54 -4.36 0.51 6.04
N SER A 55 -3.35 1.27 6.46
CA SER A 55 -3.34 1.93 7.77
C SER A 55 -2.79 3.34 7.70
N ARG A 56 -3.34 4.23 8.54
CA ARG A 56 -2.82 5.57 8.79
C ARG A 56 -1.98 5.65 10.06
N ALA A 57 -1.73 4.54 10.75
CA ALA A 57 -0.97 4.51 11.99
C ALA A 57 0.47 4.96 11.76
N ILE A 58 0.98 5.75 12.69
CA ILE A 58 2.37 6.19 12.75
C ILE A 58 2.91 5.77 14.10
N PRO A 59 4.08 5.12 14.19
CA PRO A 59 4.69 4.73 15.46
C PRO A 59 4.78 5.91 16.42
N ALA A 60 4.43 5.70 17.69
CA ALA A 60 4.46 6.75 18.72
C ALA A 60 5.83 7.46 18.79
N ALA A 61 6.89 6.70 18.54
CA ALA A 61 8.26 7.18 18.52
C ALA A 61 8.55 8.22 17.43
N LEU A 62 7.71 8.35 16.39
CA LEU A 62 7.86 9.30 15.29
C LEU A 62 7.02 10.57 15.46
N ASP A 63 6.31 10.73 16.58
CA ASP A 63 5.50 11.91 16.90
C ASP A 63 4.68 12.42 15.68
N ARG A 64 3.86 11.52 15.11
CA ARG A 64 3.06 11.80 13.91
C ARG A 64 3.85 12.38 12.72
N LEU A 65 5.15 12.20 12.67
CA LEU A 65 6.05 12.80 11.67
C LEU A 65 6.00 14.35 11.66
N GLY A 66 5.61 14.97 12.77
CA GLY A 66 5.39 16.41 12.87
C GLY A 66 4.14 16.92 12.13
N LEU A 67 3.23 16.00 11.77
CA LEU A 67 1.99 16.34 11.07
C LEU A 67 0.87 16.72 12.07
N PRO A 68 -0.02 17.64 11.69
CA PRO A 68 -1.29 17.83 12.39
C PRO A 68 -2.16 16.59 12.24
N ASP A 69 -3.05 16.32 13.21
CA ASP A 69 -3.86 15.10 13.22
C ASP A 69 -4.70 14.93 11.95
N GLU A 70 -5.26 16.02 11.44
CA GLU A 70 -6.09 16.04 10.23
C GLU A 70 -5.34 15.54 8.98
N ALA A 71 -4.03 15.77 8.90
CA ALA A 71 -3.23 15.32 7.77
C ALA A 71 -3.10 13.79 7.71
N THR A 72 -3.15 13.12 8.87
CA THR A 72 -3.08 11.65 8.94
C THR A 72 -4.37 10.95 8.46
N TRP A 73 -5.47 11.70 8.34
CA TRP A 73 -6.74 11.21 7.81
C TRP A 73 -6.86 11.38 6.29
N ARG A 74 -5.94 12.11 5.67
CA ARG A 74 -5.95 12.35 4.23
C ARG A 74 -5.36 11.17 3.47
N HIS A 75 -5.72 11.07 2.19
CA HIS A 75 -5.24 10.04 1.25
C HIS A 75 -3.70 10.01 1.08
N ILE A 76 -2.99 11.05 1.48
CA ILE A 76 -1.51 11.05 1.49
C ILE A 76 -0.93 10.04 2.49
N ALA A 77 -1.68 9.74 3.57
CA ALA A 77 -1.23 8.86 4.65
C ALA A 77 -1.62 7.39 4.43
N TRP A 78 -2.73 7.13 3.77
CA TRP A 78 -3.30 5.79 3.58
C TRP A 78 -4.37 5.79 2.48
N ASP A 79 -4.74 4.61 2.02
CA ASP A 79 -5.79 4.44 1.03
C ASP A 79 -7.13 4.26 1.75
N ILE A 80 -7.95 5.33 1.77
CA ILE A 80 -9.20 5.39 2.53
C ILE A 80 -10.17 4.31 2.05
N GLY A 81 -10.62 3.44 2.97
CA GLY A 81 -11.55 2.34 2.70
C GLY A 81 -10.94 1.09 2.08
N ALA A 82 -9.66 1.12 1.66
CA ALA A 82 -9.01 -0.04 1.03
C ALA A 82 -8.86 -1.24 1.99
N ALA A 83 -8.54 -0.99 3.26
CA ALA A 83 -8.41 -2.06 4.25
C ALA A 83 -9.73 -2.77 4.50
N GLU A 84 -10.83 -2.02 4.64
CA GLU A 84 -12.17 -2.55 4.84
C GLU A 84 -12.63 -3.35 3.61
N LEU A 85 -12.36 -2.84 2.40
CA LEU A 85 -12.63 -3.54 1.16
C LEU A 85 -11.80 -4.83 1.04
N ALA A 86 -10.51 -4.78 1.37
CA ALA A 86 -9.63 -5.95 1.34
C ALA A 86 -10.12 -7.07 2.28
N ARG A 87 -10.54 -6.72 3.52
CA ARG A 87 -11.13 -7.68 4.46
C ARG A 87 -12.45 -8.25 3.95
N ALA A 88 -13.32 -7.39 3.41
CA ALA A 88 -14.62 -7.82 2.88
C ALA A 88 -14.45 -8.74 1.66
N LEU A 89 -13.51 -8.43 0.74
CA LEU A 89 -13.16 -9.30 -0.38
C LEU A 89 -12.56 -10.62 0.09
N SER A 90 -11.66 -10.60 1.07
CA SER A 90 -11.04 -11.79 1.65
C SER A 90 -12.09 -12.76 2.19
N ALA A 91 -13.03 -12.26 2.99
CA ALA A 91 -14.15 -13.06 3.50
C ALA A 91 -15.05 -13.57 2.35
N ARG A 92 -15.34 -12.74 1.36
CA ARG A 92 -16.24 -13.04 0.26
C ARG A 92 -15.74 -14.14 -0.67
N ILE A 93 -14.44 -14.09 -1.03
CA ILE A 93 -13.85 -15.08 -1.94
C ILE A 93 -13.15 -16.24 -1.21
N ASP A 94 -13.21 -16.26 0.12
CA ASP A 94 -12.57 -17.28 0.99
C ASP A 94 -11.05 -17.34 0.79
N ALA A 95 -10.37 -16.18 0.71
CA ALA A 95 -8.94 -16.06 0.51
C ALA A 95 -8.26 -15.38 1.71
N PRO A 96 -7.06 -15.82 2.13
CA PRO A 96 -6.28 -15.10 3.12
C PRO A 96 -5.86 -13.70 2.63
N ALA A 97 -5.67 -12.77 3.58
CA ALA A 97 -5.18 -11.44 3.29
C ALA A 97 -4.04 -11.02 4.23
N VAL A 98 -3.13 -10.19 3.70
CA VAL A 98 -2.06 -9.51 4.45
C VAL A 98 -2.18 -8.01 4.20
N LEU A 99 -2.32 -7.24 5.27
CA LEU A 99 -2.53 -5.80 5.25
C LEU A 99 -1.38 -5.10 5.99
N ALA A 100 -0.82 -4.03 5.43
CA ALA A 100 0.21 -3.23 6.10
C ALA A 100 -0.35 -2.51 7.33
N GLY A 101 0.42 -2.51 8.43
CA GLY A 101 -0.01 -1.98 9.71
C GLY A 101 0.24 -0.48 9.88
N TYR A 102 1.03 0.15 9.00
CA TYR A 102 1.45 1.54 9.15
C TYR A 102 1.22 2.36 7.89
N SER A 103 1.15 3.67 8.11
CA SER A 103 1.01 4.67 7.07
C SER A 103 2.16 4.62 6.07
N ARG A 104 1.84 4.80 4.78
CA ARG A 104 2.84 4.99 3.71
C ARG A 104 3.79 6.16 3.96
N LEU A 105 3.41 7.11 4.82
CA LEU A 105 4.29 8.20 5.23
C LEU A 105 5.43 7.76 6.15
N VAL A 106 5.30 6.64 6.85
CA VAL A 106 6.39 6.06 7.66
C VAL A 106 7.45 5.46 6.75
N VAL A 107 7.01 4.59 5.86
CA VAL A 107 7.73 3.96 4.76
C VAL A 107 6.69 3.40 3.80
N ASP A 108 6.77 3.72 2.52
CA ASP A 108 5.80 3.22 1.54
C ASP A 108 6.07 1.75 1.21
N CYS A 109 5.17 0.86 1.67
CA CYS A 109 5.28 -0.58 1.41
C CYS A 109 5.14 -0.94 -0.07
N ASN A 110 4.58 -0.06 -0.90
CA ASN A 110 4.45 -0.26 -2.34
C ASN A 110 5.55 0.45 -3.15
N ARG A 111 6.71 0.70 -2.52
CA ARG A 111 7.91 1.26 -3.17
C ARG A 111 9.15 0.44 -2.80
N ARG A 112 10.13 0.43 -3.71
CA ARG A 112 11.47 -0.05 -3.39
C ARG A 112 12.11 0.89 -2.38
N LEU A 113 12.94 0.38 -1.49
CA LEU A 113 13.58 1.20 -0.45
C LEU A 113 14.51 2.29 -1.04
N GLU A 114 15.02 2.06 -2.25
CA GLU A 114 15.86 2.99 -3.01
C GLU A 114 15.06 4.07 -3.75
N ASP A 115 13.74 3.89 -3.87
CA ASP A 115 12.87 4.88 -4.52
C ASP A 115 12.82 6.15 -3.66
N PRO A 116 13.09 7.33 -4.22
CA PRO A 116 13.01 8.59 -3.49
C PRO A 116 11.60 8.86 -2.91
N ASN A 117 10.56 8.26 -3.48
CA ASN A 117 9.18 8.36 -2.99
C ASN A 117 8.85 7.35 -1.88
N CYS A 118 9.77 6.46 -1.48
CA CYS A 118 9.55 5.52 -0.39
C CYS A 118 9.39 6.21 0.98
N PHE A 119 9.98 7.41 1.12
CA PHE A 119 9.92 8.25 2.32
C PHE A 119 9.53 9.68 1.94
N VAL A 120 8.28 9.86 1.52
CA VAL A 120 7.77 11.11 0.95
C VAL A 120 7.86 12.26 1.95
N ALA A 121 8.65 13.30 1.62
CA ALA A 121 8.77 14.52 2.42
C ALA A 121 7.74 15.61 2.02
N PHE A 122 7.14 15.50 0.83
CA PHE A 122 6.10 16.40 0.35
C PHE A 122 5.16 15.69 -0.62
N GLY A 123 3.85 15.78 -0.40
CA GLY A 123 2.83 15.20 -1.27
C GLY A 123 1.51 15.94 -1.13
N ASP A 124 0.80 16.14 -2.24
CA ASP A 124 -0.51 16.80 -2.31
C ASP A 124 -0.60 18.09 -1.46
N GLY A 125 0.37 18.98 -1.62
CA GLY A 125 0.44 20.24 -0.89
C GLY A 125 0.82 20.14 0.60
N GLN A 126 1.11 18.95 1.10
CA GLN A 126 1.45 18.71 2.50
C GLN A 126 2.95 18.41 2.66
N ARG A 127 3.63 19.19 3.51
CA ARG A 127 4.98 18.83 4.01
C ARG A 127 4.85 17.77 5.09
N VAL A 128 5.81 16.83 5.10
CA VAL A 128 5.97 15.79 6.14
C VAL A 128 7.30 16.04 6.86
N PRO A 129 7.32 16.88 7.92
CA PRO A 129 8.57 17.32 8.55
C PRO A 129 9.46 16.17 8.99
N GLY A 130 8.88 15.10 9.55
CA GLY A 130 9.60 13.92 10.00
C GLY A 130 10.22 13.07 8.88
N ASN A 131 10.03 13.45 7.61
CA ASN A 131 10.65 12.80 6.44
C ASN A 131 11.69 13.68 5.76
N GLU A 132 11.85 14.93 6.24
CA GLU A 132 12.88 15.83 5.72
C GLU A 132 14.26 15.40 6.24
N ASN A 133 15.23 15.30 5.33
CA ASN A 133 16.62 14.98 5.66
C ASN A 133 16.84 13.67 6.45
N LEU A 134 15.98 12.64 6.22
CA LEU A 134 16.16 11.34 6.84
C LEU A 134 17.55 10.77 6.55
N SER A 135 18.26 10.40 7.60
CA SER A 135 19.52 9.68 7.51
C SER A 135 19.29 8.22 7.09
N ASP A 136 20.30 7.59 6.53
CA ASP A 136 20.22 6.16 6.16
C ASP A 136 19.93 5.24 7.37
N PRO A 137 20.47 5.47 8.59
CA PRO A 137 20.04 4.71 9.77
C PRO A 137 18.55 4.82 10.08
N GLU A 138 17.95 6.00 9.98
CA GLU A 138 16.52 6.21 10.23
C GLU A 138 15.65 5.51 9.17
N LYS A 139 16.04 5.59 7.89
CA LYS A 139 15.36 4.86 6.81
C LYS A 139 15.43 3.34 7.05
N ARG A 140 16.60 2.81 7.39
CA ARG A 140 16.76 1.38 7.73
C ARG A 140 15.92 0.96 8.94
N LEU A 141 15.85 1.80 9.99
CA LEU A 141 15.04 1.52 11.17
C LEU A 141 13.55 1.40 10.83
N ARG A 142 13.01 2.33 9.99
CA ARG A 142 11.64 2.26 9.52
C ARG A 142 11.38 1.08 8.60
N ALA A 143 12.29 0.80 7.68
CA ALA A 143 12.19 -0.35 6.80
C ALA A 143 12.15 -1.66 7.58
N ALA A 144 13.07 -1.85 8.52
CA ALA A 144 13.13 -3.05 9.36
C ALA A 144 11.91 -3.22 10.28
N ALA A 145 11.28 -2.10 10.68
CA ALA A 145 10.13 -2.14 11.57
C ALA A 145 8.79 -2.35 10.86
N CYS A 146 8.61 -1.84 9.64
CA CYS A 146 7.31 -1.78 8.96
C CYS A 146 7.32 -2.47 7.59
N HIS A 147 8.23 -2.09 6.68
CA HIS A 147 8.29 -2.59 5.31
C HIS A 147 8.69 -4.07 5.24
N GLU A 148 9.83 -4.43 5.80
CA GLU A 148 10.32 -5.81 5.73
C GLU A 148 9.40 -6.84 6.37
N PRO A 149 8.80 -6.61 7.56
CA PRO A 149 7.89 -7.58 8.16
C PRO A 149 6.65 -7.82 7.30
N TYR A 150 6.09 -6.78 6.67
CA TYR A 150 4.97 -6.87 5.75
C TYR A 150 5.32 -7.74 4.54
N HIS A 151 6.41 -7.46 3.84
CA HIS A 151 6.84 -8.23 2.69
C HIS A 151 7.25 -9.67 3.04
N LYS A 152 7.85 -9.88 4.21
CA LYS A 152 8.13 -11.22 4.74
C LYS A 152 6.86 -12.02 4.98
N ALA A 153 5.78 -11.39 5.47
CA ALA A 153 4.48 -12.05 5.66
C ALA A 153 3.85 -12.47 4.34
N ILE A 154 3.87 -11.61 3.32
CA ILE A 154 3.42 -11.95 1.96
C ILE A 154 4.23 -13.12 1.40
N ALA A 155 5.57 -13.03 1.45
CA ALA A 155 6.45 -14.08 0.94
C ALA A 155 6.22 -15.43 1.64
N ALA A 156 6.06 -15.42 2.97
CA ALA A 156 5.79 -16.62 3.76
C ALA A 156 4.46 -17.27 3.34
N ARG A 157 3.40 -16.46 3.10
CA ARG A 157 2.11 -16.98 2.67
C ARG A 157 2.16 -17.55 1.25
N LEU A 158 2.83 -16.90 0.32
CA LEU A 158 3.06 -17.42 -1.03
C LEU A 158 3.89 -18.72 -1.01
N GLN A 159 4.88 -18.78 -0.14
CA GLN A 159 5.68 -20.00 0.03
C GLN A 159 4.85 -21.16 0.60
N GLU A 160 3.88 -20.89 1.48
CA GLU A 160 2.97 -21.91 1.98
C GLU A 160 2.15 -22.55 0.86
N PHE A 161 1.57 -21.74 -0.06
CA PHE A 161 0.90 -22.26 -1.25
C PHE A 161 1.84 -23.12 -2.10
N ARG A 162 3.07 -22.66 -2.35
CA ARG A 162 4.06 -23.43 -3.11
C ARG A 162 4.40 -24.77 -2.46
N ARG A 163 4.52 -24.83 -1.12
CA ARG A 163 4.75 -26.09 -0.39
C ARG A 163 3.58 -27.06 -0.52
N GLN A 164 2.38 -26.57 -0.73
CA GLN A 164 1.19 -27.35 -1.01
C GLN A 164 1.05 -27.74 -2.50
N GLY A 165 2.03 -27.40 -3.34
CA GLY A 165 2.02 -27.63 -4.79
C GLY A 165 1.07 -26.71 -5.56
N ALA A 166 0.63 -25.61 -4.96
CA ALA A 166 -0.30 -24.67 -5.56
C ALA A 166 0.40 -23.41 -6.10
N VAL A 167 -0.07 -22.92 -7.25
CA VAL A 167 0.25 -21.59 -7.78
C VAL A 167 -0.88 -20.65 -7.32
N PRO A 168 -0.65 -19.68 -6.43
CA PRO A 168 -1.70 -18.77 -6.00
C PRO A 168 -1.88 -17.60 -6.96
N ALA A 169 -3.06 -16.99 -6.96
CA ALA A 169 -3.29 -15.66 -7.51
C ALA A 169 -2.95 -14.60 -6.45
N VAL A 170 -2.52 -13.40 -6.87
CA VAL A 170 -2.28 -12.24 -6.01
C VAL A 170 -3.20 -11.10 -6.41
N ILE A 171 -3.95 -10.56 -5.45
CA ILE A 171 -4.90 -9.48 -5.65
C ILE A 171 -4.49 -8.33 -4.73
N SER A 172 -3.93 -7.27 -5.31
CA SER A 172 -3.62 -6.04 -4.58
C SER A 172 -4.85 -5.13 -4.54
N VAL A 173 -5.13 -4.54 -3.37
CA VAL A 173 -6.30 -3.69 -3.14
C VAL A 173 -5.85 -2.32 -2.66
N HIS A 174 -6.17 -1.31 -3.46
CA HIS A 174 -5.91 0.10 -3.22
C HIS A 174 -7.17 0.95 -3.36
N SER A 175 -7.05 2.22 -3.03
CA SER A 175 -8.07 3.22 -3.32
C SER A 175 -7.44 4.56 -3.67
N PHE A 176 -8.08 5.31 -4.57
CA PHE A 176 -7.58 6.59 -5.06
C PHE A 176 -8.56 7.74 -4.81
N THR A 177 -8.00 8.95 -4.63
CA THR A 177 -8.79 10.17 -4.46
C THR A 177 -9.52 10.56 -5.75
N PRO A 178 -10.79 11.00 -5.69
CA PRO A 178 -11.55 11.44 -6.88
C PRO A 178 -10.96 12.69 -7.56
N VAL A 179 -10.14 13.45 -6.83
CA VAL A 179 -9.44 14.64 -7.33
C VAL A 179 -8.02 14.63 -6.81
N LEU A 180 -7.03 14.83 -7.68
CA LEU A 180 -5.64 15.01 -7.30
C LEU A 180 -5.12 16.34 -7.86
N GLY A 181 -4.80 17.29 -6.97
CA GLY A 181 -4.54 18.67 -7.38
C GLY A 181 -5.75 19.27 -8.10
N THR A 182 -5.64 19.52 -9.40
CA THR A 182 -6.74 20.01 -10.27
C THR A 182 -7.33 18.93 -11.19
N GLU A 183 -6.77 17.72 -11.16
CA GLU A 183 -7.19 16.61 -12.02
C GLU A 183 -8.40 15.90 -11.41
N VAL A 184 -9.52 15.90 -12.15
CA VAL A 184 -10.71 15.11 -11.81
C VAL A 184 -10.56 13.72 -12.39
N ARG A 185 -10.78 12.70 -11.55
CA ARG A 185 -10.64 11.28 -11.88
C ARG A 185 -12.01 10.63 -12.03
N PRO A 186 -12.49 10.42 -13.25
CA PRO A 186 -13.88 10.01 -13.50
C PRO A 186 -14.14 8.54 -13.19
N TRP A 187 -13.10 7.70 -13.10
CA TRP A 187 -13.24 6.25 -12.90
C TRP A 187 -13.79 5.94 -11.50
N ASN A 188 -14.74 5.01 -11.42
CA ASN A 188 -15.18 4.45 -10.13
C ASN A 188 -14.20 3.39 -9.65
N VAL A 189 -13.59 2.66 -10.59
CA VAL A 189 -12.62 1.60 -10.34
C VAL A 189 -11.58 1.54 -11.44
N GLY A 190 -10.33 1.32 -11.09
CA GLY A 190 -9.22 1.00 -11.97
C GLY A 190 -8.80 -0.47 -11.81
N VAL A 191 -8.39 -1.07 -12.90
CA VAL A 191 -7.76 -2.38 -12.95
C VAL A 191 -6.38 -2.19 -13.56
N LEU A 192 -5.34 -2.42 -12.74
CA LEU A 192 -3.96 -2.19 -13.15
C LEU A 192 -3.27 -3.53 -13.43
N TRP A 193 -2.56 -3.61 -14.53
CA TRP A 193 -1.87 -4.79 -15.00
C TRP A 193 -0.85 -4.46 -16.08
N ASP A 194 0.09 -5.37 -16.35
CA ASP A 194 1.06 -5.23 -17.44
C ASP A 194 1.04 -6.43 -18.38
N HIS A 195 1.82 -7.46 -18.09
CA HIS A 195 2.02 -8.57 -19.03
C HIS A 195 0.99 -9.69 -18.89
N ASP A 196 0.49 -9.95 -17.68
CA ASP A 196 -0.41 -11.06 -17.40
C ASP A 196 -1.90 -10.65 -17.50
N PRO A 197 -2.63 -11.02 -18.57
CA PRO A 197 -4.02 -10.62 -18.76
C PRO A 197 -5.03 -11.54 -18.06
N ARG A 198 -4.59 -12.65 -17.45
CA ARG A 198 -5.46 -13.76 -17.03
C ARG A 198 -6.55 -13.36 -16.03
N ILE A 199 -6.27 -12.40 -15.12
CA ILE A 199 -7.28 -11.86 -14.20
C ILE A 199 -7.80 -10.52 -14.70
N ALA A 200 -6.92 -9.63 -15.14
CA ALA A 200 -7.27 -8.25 -15.46
C ALA A 200 -8.28 -8.16 -16.62
N VAL A 201 -8.04 -8.86 -17.72
CA VAL A 201 -8.91 -8.76 -18.91
C VAL A 201 -10.34 -9.26 -18.64
N PRO A 202 -10.57 -10.46 -18.07
CA PRO A 202 -11.92 -10.88 -17.73
C PRO A 202 -12.57 -10.03 -16.63
N LEU A 203 -11.79 -9.47 -15.70
CA LEU A 203 -12.30 -8.58 -14.68
C LEU A 203 -12.78 -7.26 -15.28
N LEU A 204 -11.98 -6.63 -16.15
CA LEU A 204 -12.36 -5.44 -16.90
C LEU A 204 -13.67 -5.67 -17.69
N ALA A 205 -13.80 -6.82 -18.36
CA ALA A 205 -15.00 -7.13 -19.13
C ALA A 205 -16.25 -7.22 -18.23
N ARG A 206 -16.15 -7.86 -17.06
CA ARG A 206 -17.27 -7.96 -16.11
C ARG A 206 -17.64 -6.61 -15.48
N LEU A 207 -16.65 -5.82 -15.06
CA LEU A 207 -16.91 -4.52 -14.46
C LEU A 207 -17.51 -3.55 -15.47
N ARG A 208 -17.06 -3.56 -16.73
CA ARG A 208 -17.62 -2.74 -17.82
C ARG A 208 -19.06 -3.12 -18.20
N ALA A 209 -19.48 -4.35 -17.91
CA ALA A 209 -20.86 -4.78 -18.11
C ALA A 209 -21.84 -4.28 -17.04
N GLU A 210 -21.35 -3.75 -15.92
CA GLU A 210 -22.20 -3.19 -14.87
C GLU A 210 -22.67 -1.78 -15.26
N PRO A 211 -23.99 -1.52 -15.26
CA PRO A 211 -24.52 -0.22 -15.67
C PRO A 211 -24.02 0.93 -14.80
N GLY A 212 -23.61 2.02 -15.43
CA GLY A 212 -23.20 3.25 -14.75
C GLY A 212 -21.80 3.25 -14.16
N LEU A 213 -21.01 2.17 -14.33
CA LEU A 213 -19.61 2.18 -13.91
C LEU A 213 -18.69 2.75 -15.00
N VAL A 214 -17.81 3.64 -14.58
CA VAL A 214 -16.66 4.10 -15.38
C VAL A 214 -15.43 3.32 -14.92
N VAL A 215 -14.96 2.40 -15.77
CA VAL A 215 -13.88 1.45 -15.44
C VAL A 215 -12.60 1.85 -16.16
N GLY A 216 -11.55 2.12 -15.38
CA GLY A 216 -10.21 2.44 -15.84
C GLY A 216 -9.41 1.18 -16.15
N ASP A 217 -8.85 1.12 -17.37
CA ASP A 217 -7.84 0.13 -17.75
C ASP A 217 -6.47 0.78 -17.63
N ASN A 218 -5.70 0.42 -16.60
CA ASN A 218 -4.51 1.16 -16.23
C ASN A 218 -4.78 2.65 -16.00
N GLN A 219 -5.82 2.94 -15.24
CA GLN A 219 -6.23 4.28 -14.81
C GLN A 219 -6.79 4.23 -13.38
N PRO A 220 -6.57 5.25 -12.53
CA PRO A 220 -5.80 6.49 -12.76
C PRO A 220 -4.29 6.30 -12.72
N TYR A 221 -3.82 5.13 -12.34
CA TYR A 221 -2.42 4.73 -12.35
C TYR A 221 -2.21 3.59 -13.35
N SER A 222 -0.95 3.25 -13.64
CA SER A 222 -0.63 2.19 -14.58
C SER A 222 0.12 1.06 -13.87
N GLY A 223 -0.26 -0.18 -14.12
CA GLY A 223 0.51 -1.37 -13.76
C GLY A 223 1.70 -1.63 -14.68
N ARG A 224 1.84 -0.87 -15.78
CA ARG A 224 2.95 -1.02 -16.73
C ARG A 224 4.22 -0.42 -16.16
N HIS A 225 5.32 -1.13 -16.35
CA HIS A 225 6.61 -0.73 -15.79
C HIS A 225 7.13 0.65 -16.27
N PRO A 226 7.78 1.43 -15.37
CA PRO A 226 8.00 1.15 -13.95
C PRO A 226 6.70 1.31 -13.15
N ALA A 227 6.35 0.30 -12.34
CA ALA A 227 5.08 0.23 -11.63
C ALA A 227 5.31 0.10 -10.12
N ASP A 228 4.26 -0.34 -9.42
CA ASP A 228 4.22 -0.56 -7.99
C ASP A 228 5.08 -1.76 -7.56
N TYR A 229 5.63 -1.69 -6.35
CA TYR A 229 6.61 -2.68 -5.90
C TYR A 229 6.01 -4.03 -5.52
N THR A 230 4.88 -4.05 -4.80
CA THR A 230 4.37 -5.28 -4.18
C THR A 230 3.95 -6.32 -5.22
N VAL A 231 3.18 -5.92 -6.23
CA VAL A 231 2.74 -6.82 -7.31
C VAL A 231 3.93 -7.27 -8.14
N ASP A 232 4.80 -6.34 -8.55
CA ASP A 232 5.99 -6.65 -9.35
C ASP A 232 6.90 -7.65 -8.64
N HIS A 233 7.18 -7.39 -7.36
CA HIS A 233 8.12 -8.17 -6.57
C HIS A 233 7.60 -9.56 -6.22
N HIS A 234 6.33 -9.67 -5.82
CA HIS A 234 5.79 -10.91 -5.28
C HIS A 234 5.05 -11.77 -6.30
N ALA A 235 4.48 -11.16 -7.34
CA ALA A 235 3.62 -11.86 -8.29
C ALA A 235 4.18 -11.85 -9.71
N GLU A 236 4.37 -10.69 -10.33
CA GLU A 236 4.72 -10.60 -11.74
C GLU A 236 6.10 -11.23 -12.02
N SER A 237 7.12 -10.89 -11.22
CA SER A 237 8.47 -11.50 -11.33
C SER A 237 8.47 -13.02 -11.20
N ALA A 238 7.47 -13.59 -10.50
CA ALA A 238 7.30 -15.03 -10.31
C ALA A 238 6.30 -15.66 -11.30
N GLY A 239 5.72 -14.87 -12.22
CA GLY A 239 4.71 -15.33 -13.18
C GLY A 239 3.41 -15.79 -12.54
N LEU A 240 3.10 -15.35 -11.33
CA LEU A 240 1.84 -15.66 -10.64
C LEU A 240 0.69 -14.87 -11.26
N PRO A 241 -0.52 -15.46 -11.39
CA PRO A 241 -1.70 -14.69 -11.77
C PRO A 241 -1.91 -13.53 -10.80
N HIS A 242 -2.11 -12.32 -11.30
CA HIS A 242 -2.25 -11.16 -10.43
C HIS A 242 -3.11 -10.05 -11.04
N VAL A 243 -3.54 -9.13 -10.19
CA VAL A 243 -4.21 -7.88 -10.55
C VAL A 243 -4.05 -6.89 -9.41
N CYS A 244 -3.93 -5.60 -9.74
CA CYS A 244 -4.05 -4.52 -8.78
C CYS A 244 -5.38 -3.78 -9.02
N LEU A 245 -6.12 -3.56 -7.95
CA LEU A 245 -7.42 -2.89 -7.92
C LEU A 245 -7.28 -1.53 -7.27
N GLU A 246 -7.85 -0.53 -7.93
CA GLU A 246 -7.96 0.83 -7.43
C GLU A 246 -9.44 1.23 -7.38
N VAL A 247 -10.04 1.37 -6.20
CA VAL A 247 -11.43 1.83 -6.07
C VAL A 247 -11.44 3.29 -5.62
N ARG A 248 -12.29 4.11 -6.24
CA ARG A 248 -12.35 5.53 -5.90
C ARG A 248 -12.86 5.72 -4.46
N GLN A 249 -12.18 6.53 -3.66
CA GLN A 249 -12.36 6.64 -2.21
C GLN A 249 -13.76 7.06 -1.78
N ASP A 250 -14.41 7.95 -2.53
CA ASP A 250 -15.78 8.38 -2.24
C ASP A 250 -16.81 7.24 -2.33
N GLU A 251 -16.52 6.18 -3.06
CA GLU A 251 -17.31 4.94 -3.12
C GLU A 251 -17.15 4.06 -1.86
N LEU A 252 -16.10 4.28 -1.06
CA LEU A 252 -15.73 3.45 0.09
C LEU A 252 -15.93 4.14 1.46
N LEU A 253 -16.53 5.34 1.47
CA LEU A 253 -16.71 6.12 2.71
C LEU A 253 -17.76 5.52 3.68
N THR A 254 -18.59 4.59 3.22
CA THR A 254 -19.66 4.01 4.02
C THR A 254 -19.61 2.49 4.05
N PRO A 255 -20.11 1.84 5.11
CA PRO A 255 -20.21 0.38 5.15
C PRO A 255 -21.02 -0.20 3.98
N SER A 256 -22.05 0.50 3.51
CA SER A 256 -22.85 0.08 2.35
C SER A 256 -22.06 0.18 1.03
N GLY A 257 -21.22 1.21 0.87
CA GLY A 257 -20.31 1.34 -0.27
C GLY A 257 -19.31 0.21 -0.31
N ILE A 258 -18.65 -0.07 0.83
CA ILE A 258 -17.71 -1.18 0.95
C ILE A 258 -18.40 -2.53 0.65
N ALA A 259 -19.58 -2.78 1.19
CA ALA A 259 -20.34 -4.00 0.94
C ALA A 259 -20.72 -4.15 -0.54
N ARG A 260 -21.16 -3.06 -1.19
CA ARG A 260 -21.47 -3.02 -2.63
C ARG A 260 -20.25 -3.38 -3.47
N TRP A 261 -19.09 -2.77 -3.19
CA TRP A 261 -17.87 -3.03 -3.95
C TRP A 261 -17.30 -4.42 -3.69
N ALA A 262 -17.37 -4.90 -2.45
CA ALA A 262 -16.98 -6.27 -2.11
C ALA A 262 -17.88 -7.31 -2.81
N GLU A 263 -19.20 -7.06 -2.93
CA GLU A 263 -20.11 -7.91 -3.68
C GLU A 263 -19.79 -7.91 -5.17
N LEU A 264 -19.63 -6.71 -5.77
CA LEU A 264 -19.41 -6.55 -7.20
C LEU A 264 -18.08 -7.18 -7.66
N ILE A 265 -16.98 -6.78 -7.02
CA ILE A 265 -15.63 -7.29 -7.33
C ILE A 265 -15.52 -8.76 -6.91
N GLY A 266 -16.04 -9.11 -5.74
CA GLY A 266 -15.97 -10.47 -5.22
C GLY A 266 -16.71 -11.50 -6.08
N ARG A 267 -17.89 -11.15 -6.63
CA ARG A 267 -18.60 -11.98 -7.60
C ARG A 267 -17.75 -12.21 -8.86
N ALA A 268 -17.22 -11.14 -9.44
CA ALA A 268 -16.36 -11.22 -10.62
C ALA A 268 -15.11 -12.06 -10.38
N LEU A 269 -14.43 -11.85 -9.25
CA LEU A 269 -13.24 -12.61 -8.87
C LEU A 269 -13.57 -14.09 -8.56
N THR A 270 -14.71 -14.37 -7.94
CA THR A 270 -15.12 -15.76 -7.64
C THR A 270 -15.21 -16.58 -8.92
N ASP A 271 -15.83 -16.02 -9.96
CA ASP A 271 -15.98 -16.69 -11.26
C ASP A 271 -14.61 -16.85 -11.98
N ILE A 272 -13.77 -15.80 -11.96
CA ILE A 272 -12.45 -15.84 -12.59
C ILE A 272 -11.55 -16.87 -11.89
N LEU A 273 -11.54 -16.85 -10.56
CA LEU A 273 -10.73 -17.75 -9.73
C LEU A 273 -11.27 -19.19 -9.68
N ALA A 274 -12.40 -19.49 -10.29
CA ALA A 274 -12.90 -20.85 -10.46
C ALA A 274 -12.25 -21.59 -11.63
N ASP A 275 -11.58 -20.88 -12.54
CA ASP A 275 -10.89 -21.48 -13.68
C ASP A 275 -9.53 -22.05 -13.24
N ASP A 276 -9.42 -23.38 -13.25
CA ASP A 276 -8.19 -24.07 -12.87
C ASP A 276 -7.00 -23.76 -13.80
N SER A 277 -7.24 -23.39 -15.05
CA SER A 277 -6.20 -23.02 -16.01
C SER A 277 -5.45 -21.74 -15.64
N LEU A 278 -6.06 -20.90 -14.78
CA LEU A 278 -5.46 -19.69 -14.24
C LEU A 278 -4.17 -19.99 -13.45
N TYR A 279 -4.15 -21.12 -12.71
CA TYR A 279 -3.15 -21.40 -11.69
C TYR A 279 -1.89 -22.06 -12.26
N THR A 280 -1.29 -21.40 -13.24
CA THR A 280 -0.02 -21.77 -13.87
C THR A 280 0.96 -20.62 -13.77
N VAL A 281 2.26 -20.91 -13.86
CA VAL A 281 3.27 -19.86 -13.95
C VAL A 281 3.23 -19.25 -15.35
N TRP A 282 2.99 -17.95 -15.43
CA TRP A 282 3.00 -17.20 -16.67
C TRP A 282 4.42 -17.10 -17.23
N GLN A 283 4.56 -17.42 -18.49
CA GLN A 283 5.78 -17.15 -19.26
C GLN A 283 5.39 -16.21 -20.39
N ALA A 284 6.00 -15.03 -20.41
CA ALA A 284 5.85 -14.14 -21.55
C ALA A 284 6.22 -14.93 -22.81
N ARG A 285 5.31 -15.02 -23.79
CA ARG A 285 5.67 -15.59 -25.08
C ARG A 285 6.75 -14.71 -25.67
N GLU A 286 7.97 -15.26 -25.80
CA GLU A 286 8.98 -14.63 -26.64
C GLU A 286 8.32 -14.34 -27.98
N SER A 287 8.19 -13.07 -28.35
CA SER A 287 7.80 -12.67 -29.68
C SER A 287 8.84 -13.32 -30.61
N ARG A 288 8.44 -14.39 -31.29
CA ARG A 288 9.24 -14.95 -32.38
C ARG A 288 9.45 -13.80 -33.35
N ALA A 289 10.60 -13.14 -33.26
CA ALA A 289 11.13 -12.32 -34.33
C ALA A 289 11.23 -13.25 -35.54
N GLY A 290 10.25 -13.16 -36.44
CA GLY A 290 10.24 -13.87 -37.70
C GLY A 290 11.46 -13.45 -38.48
N GLY A 291 12.51 -14.24 -38.38
CA GLY A 291 13.58 -14.25 -39.36
C GLY A 291 13.01 -14.73 -40.69
N GLY A 292 12.63 -13.80 -41.52
CA GLY A 292 12.31 -13.99 -42.92
C GLY A 292 13.50 -13.52 -43.71
N SER A 293 14.54 -14.36 -43.82
CA SER A 293 15.48 -14.29 -44.94
C SER A 293 14.79 -14.81 -46.19
N ARG A 294 14.59 -13.95 -47.16
CA ARG A 294 14.77 -14.25 -48.58
C ARG A 294 14.86 -12.95 -49.38
#